data_b1204ed246a7649f1898dad6b8d6b939
#
_entry.id   b1204ed246a7649f1898dad6b8d6b939
#
_cell.length_a   1.000
_cell.length_b   1.000
_cell.length_c   1.000
_cell.angle_alpha   90.00
_cell.angle_beta   90.00
_cell.angle_gamma   90.00
#
_symmetry.space_group_name_H-M   'P 1'
#
loop_
_entity.id
_entity.type
_entity.pdbx_description
1 polymer ?
#
loop_
_entity_poly.entity_id
_entity_poly.type
_entity_poly.pdbx_seq_one_letter_code
_entity_poly.pdbx_strand_id
1 'polypeptide(L)'
;MTPETIPDATGSTPVAWQDGQPFSPRYGDRYHTQSGARAQAEHVFLGGCGLPDAWSGRPPGTAGNDLEHGTSGSTPGLGSDRNSDTTTTPSGPDRWTILETGFGLGLNFLSAWACWQASPVRPTTLRFVSTEAHPVSAHDIRRAGADDPRLQPLAERLADAWPDAGTLAAWYPGNAEDAPPCHTHAESETSAKGSAAPERTLRPQTSGLPDPSAPHAWKEPACLTLRFDAPRGTVELQLLLGNAATRLEGWHARHGNLGADSVFLDGFDPKKNPAMWDVRTMQAVACHCRPGTRIATWCVARSVRDALTQAGFRLHRRPGLPPKRHCLAGEWPGTPRST
;
A
#
# COMPACT_ATOMS: atom_id res chain seq x y z
N MET A 1 24.87 5.96 -22.53
CA MET A 1 24.90 5.55 -21.11
C MET A 1 23.90 4.41 -20.98
N THR A 2 24.36 3.19 -20.72
CA THR A 2 23.49 2.06 -20.44
C THR A 2 22.73 2.33 -19.14
N PRO A 3 21.43 2.10 -19.08
CA PRO A 3 20.66 2.31 -17.84
C PRO A 3 21.21 1.39 -16.75
N GLU A 4 21.55 1.98 -15.63
CA GLU A 4 22.06 1.28 -14.46
C GLU A 4 20.88 0.50 -13.84
N THR A 5 20.80 -0.77 -14.18
CA THR A 5 19.77 -1.70 -13.70
C THR A 5 20.30 -2.35 -12.43
N ILE A 6 19.56 -2.27 -11.33
CA ILE A 6 19.92 -2.93 -10.08
C ILE A 6 19.56 -4.41 -10.20
N PRO A 7 20.52 -5.34 -10.33
CA PRO A 7 20.21 -6.75 -10.21
C PRO A 7 19.94 -7.10 -8.74
N ASP A 8 18.93 -7.93 -8.49
CA ASP A 8 18.74 -8.55 -7.18
C ASP A 8 19.85 -9.57 -6.87
N ALA A 9 19.80 -10.18 -5.68
CA ALA A 9 20.75 -11.20 -5.25
C ALA A 9 20.86 -12.41 -6.21
N THR A 10 19.91 -12.56 -7.16
CA THR A 10 19.91 -13.59 -8.20
C THR A 10 20.43 -13.08 -9.56
N GLY A 11 20.85 -11.80 -9.63
CA GLY A 11 21.28 -11.17 -10.88
C GLY A 11 20.10 -10.72 -11.79
N SER A 12 18.87 -10.81 -11.32
CA SER A 12 17.65 -10.41 -12.04
C SER A 12 17.29 -8.96 -11.75
N THR A 13 16.88 -8.22 -12.76
CA THR A 13 16.37 -6.86 -12.59
C THR A 13 14.94 -6.88 -12.10
N PRO A 14 14.52 -6.04 -11.13
CA PRO A 14 13.15 -5.98 -10.67
C PRO A 14 12.16 -5.68 -11.81
N VAL A 15 12.57 -4.84 -12.75
CA VAL A 15 11.74 -4.36 -13.87
C VAL A 15 12.38 -4.68 -15.20
N ALA A 16 11.61 -5.26 -16.11
CA ALA A 16 11.87 -5.29 -17.55
C ALA A 16 10.78 -4.48 -18.27
N TRP A 17 11.13 -3.81 -19.34
CA TRP A 17 10.18 -3.04 -20.13
C TRP A 17 9.86 -3.78 -21.42
N GLN A 18 8.60 -4.19 -21.58
CA GLN A 18 8.09 -4.92 -22.75
C GLN A 18 7.02 -4.06 -23.42
N ASP A 19 7.22 -3.68 -24.68
CA ASP A 19 6.30 -2.80 -25.43
C ASP A 19 5.92 -1.52 -24.67
N GLY A 20 6.89 -0.91 -23.98
CA GLY A 20 6.68 0.27 -23.17
C GLY A 20 5.98 0.03 -21.82
N GLN A 21 5.67 -1.23 -21.48
CA GLN A 21 4.99 -1.58 -20.23
C GLN A 21 5.97 -2.23 -19.24
N PRO A 22 5.91 -1.84 -17.94
CA PRO A 22 6.76 -2.43 -16.93
C PRO A 22 6.27 -3.84 -16.55
N PHE A 23 7.20 -4.77 -16.55
CA PHE A 23 6.99 -6.18 -16.29
C PHE A 23 8.00 -6.67 -15.24
N SER A 24 7.58 -7.52 -14.31
CA SER A 24 8.47 -8.17 -13.36
C SER A 24 8.90 -9.53 -13.91
N PRO A 25 10.20 -9.72 -14.25
CA PRO A 25 10.71 -11.04 -14.66
C PRO A 25 10.59 -12.08 -13.54
N ARG A 26 10.78 -11.65 -12.28
CA ARG A 26 10.70 -12.51 -11.10
C ARG A 26 9.30 -13.13 -10.92
N TYR A 27 8.26 -12.33 -11.06
CA TYR A 27 6.88 -12.77 -10.83
C TYR A 27 6.15 -13.12 -12.12
N GLY A 28 6.75 -12.87 -13.30
CA GLY A 28 6.11 -13.10 -14.59
C GLY A 28 4.81 -12.30 -14.73
N ASP A 29 4.77 -11.06 -14.18
CA ASP A 29 3.57 -10.25 -14.12
C ASP A 29 3.83 -8.77 -14.46
N ARG A 30 2.78 -8.03 -14.81
CA ARG A 30 2.83 -6.60 -15.08
C ARG A 30 2.63 -5.79 -13.82
N TYR A 31 3.32 -4.64 -13.72
CA TYR A 31 3.17 -3.74 -12.57
C TYR A 31 1.81 -3.03 -12.53
N HIS A 32 1.17 -2.82 -13.67
CA HIS A 32 -0.17 -2.21 -13.74
C HIS A 32 -0.95 -2.70 -14.97
N THR A 33 -2.25 -2.39 -15.00
CA THR A 33 -3.13 -2.72 -16.12
C THR A 33 -2.91 -1.80 -17.33
N GLN A 34 -3.38 -2.23 -18.52
CA GLN A 34 -3.33 -1.43 -19.74
C GLN A 34 -4.12 -0.11 -19.66
N SER A 35 -5.06 0.01 -18.73
CA SER A 35 -5.83 1.24 -18.49
C SER A 35 -5.01 2.38 -17.92
N GLY A 36 -3.74 2.14 -17.63
CA GLY A 36 -2.83 3.11 -17.03
C GLY A 36 -2.80 3.06 -15.50
N ALA A 37 -1.62 3.27 -14.95
CA ALA A 37 -1.38 3.16 -13.51
C ALA A 37 -2.16 4.19 -12.70
N ARG A 38 -2.19 5.46 -13.15
CA ARG A 38 -2.92 6.53 -12.46
C ARG A 38 -4.42 6.26 -12.42
N ALA A 39 -5.03 5.87 -13.53
CA ALA A 39 -6.46 5.54 -13.56
C ALA A 39 -6.78 4.39 -12.59
N GLN A 40 -5.91 3.38 -12.49
CA GLN A 40 -6.04 2.31 -11.51
C GLN A 40 -5.91 2.84 -10.08
N ALA A 41 -4.90 3.67 -9.80
CA ALA A 41 -4.68 4.24 -8.47
C ALA A 41 -5.87 5.12 -8.03
N GLU A 42 -6.36 6.00 -8.92
CA GLU A 42 -7.49 6.89 -8.63
C GLU A 42 -8.78 6.10 -8.41
N HIS A 43 -9.09 5.15 -9.28
CA HIS A 43 -10.36 4.40 -9.22
C HIS A 43 -10.38 3.37 -8.08
N VAL A 44 -9.33 2.56 -7.98
CA VAL A 44 -9.30 1.44 -7.03
C VAL A 44 -8.92 1.92 -5.64
N PHE A 45 -7.78 2.58 -5.50
CA PHE A 45 -7.19 2.85 -4.19
C PHE A 45 -7.72 4.16 -3.58
N LEU A 46 -7.57 5.28 -4.26
CA LEU A 46 -8.07 6.56 -3.76
C LEU A 46 -9.59 6.54 -3.63
N GLY A 47 -10.31 6.21 -4.71
CA GLY A 47 -11.75 6.09 -4.69
C GLY A 47 -12.27 4.99 -3.77
N GLY A 48 -11.55 3.87 -3.62
CA GLY A 48 -11.86 2.79 -2.69
C GLY A 48 -11.79 3.21 -1.24
N CYS A 49 -10.83 4.06 -0.91
CA CYS A 49 -10.67 4.66 0.41
C CYS A 49 -11.45 5.99 0.57
N GLY A 50 -12.20 6.42 -0.45
CA GLY A 50 -13.01 7.65 -0.42
C GLY A 50 -12.17 8.92 -0.36
N LEU A 51 -10.97 8.93 -0.96
CA LEU A 51 -10.13 10.11 -1.07
C LEU A 51 -10.45 10.89 -2.37
N PRO A 52 -10.41 12.24 -2.33
CA PRO A 52 -10.00 13.11 -1.22
C PRO A 52 -11.10 13.47 -0.22
N ASP A 53 -12.37 13.09 -0.44
CA ASP A 53 -13.52 13.53 0.37
C ASP A 53 -13.33 13.24 1.87
N ALA A 54 -12.68 12.13 2.21
CA ALA A 54 -12.37 11.79 3.60
C ALA A 54 -11.53 12.84 4.33
N TRP A 55 -10.71 13.61 3.61
CA TRP A 55 -9.90 14.68 4.19
C TRP A 55 -10.72 15.87 4.69
N SER A 56 -11.93 16.06 4.13
CA SER A 56 -12.87 17.09 4.56
C SER A 56 -13.80 16.65 5.70
N GLY A 57 -13.63 15.42 6.22
CA GLY A 57 -14.53 14.82 7.21
C GLY A 57 -15.89 14.40 6.62
N ARG A 58 -16.05 14.46 5.30
CA ARG A 58 -17.29 14.10 4.62
C ARG A 58 -17.42 12.56 4.54
N PRO A 59 -18.58 12.00 4.92
CA PRO A 59 -18.79 10.57 4.79
C PRO A 59 -18.80 10.15 3.31
N PRO A 60 -18.30 8.93 2.97
CA PRO A 60 -18.29 8.44 1.61
C PRO A 60 -19.72 8.29 1.08
N GLY A 61 -19.98 8.78 -0.12
CA GLY A 61 -21.28 8.63 -0.81
C GLY A 61 -22.18 9.86 -0.84
N THR A 62 -21.76 11.01 -0.33
CA THR A 62 -22.53 12.27 -0.43
C THR A 62 -22.14 13.14 -1.63
N ALA A 63 -21.50 12.57 -2.64
CA ALA A 63 -21.23 13.27 -3.89
C ALA A 63 -22.52 13.34 -4.74
N GLY A 64 -23.09 14.53 -4.86
CA GLY A 64 -23.93 14.91 -5.99
C GLY A 64 -25.43 14.80 -5.83
N ASN A 65 -26.05 15.71 -5.04
CA ASN A 65 -27.45 16.11 -5.29
C ASN A 65 -27.66 17.63 -5.08
N ASP A 66 -26.63 18.43 -5.25
CA ASP A 66 -26.76 19.90 -5.17
C ASP A 66 -26.87 20.53 -6.57
N LEU A 67 -27.62 19.88 -7.48
CA LEU A 67 -28.14 20.56 -8.67
C LEU A 67 -29.66 20.38 -8.65
N GLU A 68 -30.31 21.59 -8.62
CA GLU A 68 -31.75 21.81 -8.74
C GLU A 68 -32.55 21.82 -7.39
N HIS A 69 -32.68 23.02 -6.83
CA HIS A 69 -34.00 23.63 -6.61
C HIS A 69 -33.84 25.13 -6.34
N GLY A 70 -33.81 25.90 -7.43
CA GLY A 70 -34.15 27.31 -7.38
C GLY A 70 -35.67 27.45 -7.40
N THR A 71 -36.26 27.90 -6.32
CA THR A 71 -37.54 28.61 -6.36
C THR A 71 -37.59 29.69 -5.29
N SER A 72 -37.57 30.87 -5.79
CA SER A 72 -38.18 32.17 -5.40
C SER A 72 -38.95 32.22 -4.07
N GLY A 73 -38.70 33.30 -3.30
CA GLY A 73 -39.80 33.95 -2.63
C GLY A 73 -39.44 34.68 -1.32
N SER A 74 -39.26 36.06 -1.41
CA SER A 74 -39.76 37.07 -0.48
C SER A 74 -39.22 37.11 0.98
N THR A 75 -38.72 38.11 1.53
CA THR A 75 -38.71 39.54 1.67
C THR A 75 -37.88 39.93 2.92
N PRO A 76 -37.42 41.17 3.10
CA PRO A 76 -36.31 41.46 4.00
C PRO A 76 -36.74 41.77 5.42
N GLY A 77 -36.03 41.20 6.39
CA GLY A 77 -36.06 41.61 7.77
C GLY A 77 -34.74 42.28 8.16
N LEU A 78 -34.78 43.59 8.45
CA LEU A 78 -33.70 44.34 9.08
C LEU A 78 -33.38 43.76 10.47
N GLY A 79 -32.09 43.55 10.73
CA GLY A 79 -31.62 43.18 12.06
C GLY A 79 -30.12 43.06 12.19
N SER A 80 -29.43 44.21 12.37
CA SER A 80 -28.30 44.43 13.28
C SER A 80 -27.10 43.52 13.27
N ASP A 81 -25.98 44.04 12.77
CA ASP A 81 -24.58 43.92 13.25
C ASP A 81 -24.19 42.71 14.08
N ARG A 82 -23.39 41.83 13.51
CA ARG A 82 -22.17 41.36 14.13
C ARG A 82 -21.14 41.00 13.07
N ASN A 83 -20.20 41.89 12.93
CA ASN A 83 -18.92 41.70 12.28
C ASN A 83 -18.16 40.57 13.01
N SER A 84 -18.01 39.45 12.37
CA SER A 84 -16.99 38.46 12.64
C SER A 84 -16.72 37.69 11.36
N ASP A 85 -16.03 38.37 10.46
CA ASP A 85 -15.43 37.82 9.26
C ASP A 85 -14.22 36.98 9.66
N THR A 86 -14.48 35.81 10.24
CA THR A 86 -13.52 34.74 10.29
C THR A 86 -13.96 33.72 9.24
N THR A 87 -13.59 33.96 8.00
CA THR A 87 -13.52 32.93 6.95
C THR A 87 -12.52 31.88 7.41
N THR A 88 -12.94 30.99 8.32
CA THR A 88 -12.18 29.80 8.67
C THR A 88 -12.21 28.91 7.44
N THR A 89 -11.16 28.98 6.63
CA THR A 89 -10.95 28.02 5.54
C THR A 89 -11.01 26.63 6.18
N PRO A 90 -11.85 25.71 5.70
CA PRO A 90 -11.92 24.38 6.24
C PRO A 90 -10.52 23.75 6.16
N SER A 91 -9.89 23.51 7.29
CA SER A 91 -8.61 22.83 7.34
C SER A 91 -8.88 21.32 7.43
N GLY A 92 -8.18 20.54 6.61
CA GLY A 92 -8.16 19.09 6.73
C GLY A 92 -7.52 18.65 8.05
N PRO A 93 -7.43 17.34 8.31
CA PRO A 93 -6.72 16.81 9.48
C PRO A 93 -5.23 17.18 9.40
N ASP A 94 -4.55 17.24 10.55
CA ASP A 94 -3.11 17.55 10.58
C ASP A 94 -2.29 16.53 9.81
N ARG A 95 -2.68 15.25 9.90
CA ARG A 95 -2.00 14.14 9.23
C ARG A 95 -3.00 13.14 8.69
N TRP A 96 -2.67 12.57 7.53
CA TRP A 96 -3.32 11.38 6.98
C TRP A 96 -2.26 10.33 6.64
N THR A 97 -2.40 9.14 7.19
CA THR A 97 -1.47 8.04 6.97
C THR A 97 -2.06 7.02 6.01
N ILE A 98 -1.37 6.77 4.91
CA ILE A 98 -1.66 5.68 3.97
C ILE A 98 -0.63 4.58 4.22
N LEU A 99 -1.09 3.35 4.45
CA LEU A 99 -0.26 2.15 4.48
C LEU A 99 -0.47 1.39 3.18
N GLU A 100 0.63 1.00 2.53
CA GLU A 100 0.60 0.22 1.31
C GLU A 100 1.42 -1.07 1.43
N THR A 101 1.01 -2.13 0.72
CA THR A 101 1.82 -3.31 0.44
C THR A 101 2.26 -3.26 -1.02
N GLY A 102 3.59 -3.44 -1.29
CA GLY A 102 4.12 -3.43 -2.66
C GLY A 102 4.21 -2.05 -3.31
N PHE A 103 5.28 -1.32 -2.99
CA PHE A 103 5.55 0.00 -3.55
C PHE A 103 5.72 -0.01 -5.07
N GLY A 104 6.41 -1.03 -5.58
CA GLY A 104 6.69 -1.21 -6.99
C GLY A 104 7.38 0.02 -7.60
N LEU A 105 6.75 0.61 -8.60
CA LEU A 105 7.21 1.83 -9.28
C LEU A 105 6.78 3.14 -8.59
N GLY A 106 6.12 3.05 -7.43
CA GLY A 106 5.65 4.20 -6.66
C GLY A 106 4.42 4.90 -7.23
N LEU A 107 3.70 4.30 -8.18
CA LEU A 107 2.62 4.97 -8.91
C LEU A 107 1.39 5.28 -8.02
N ASN A 108 1.09 4.46 -7.02
CA ASN A 108 0.05 4.76 -6.03
C ASN A 108 0.46 5.92 -5.12
N PHE A 109 1.73 5.98 -4.71
CA PHE A 109 2.28 7.10 -3.95
C PHE A 109 2.21 8.41 -4.75
N LEU A 110 2.68 8.39 -6.00
CA LEU A 110 2.63 9.57 -6.89
C LEU A 110 1.19 10.04 -7.14
N SER A 111 0.24 9.10 -7.31
CA SER A 111 -1.17 9.41 -7.50
C SER A 111 -1.80 10.00 -6.23
N ALA A 112 -1.45 9.47 -5.05
CA ALA A 112 -1.90 10.03 -3.77
C ALA A 112 -1.32 11.43 -3.54
N TRP A 113 -0.06 11.64 -3.88
CA TRP A 113 0.60 12.96 -3.80
C TRP A 113 -0.04 13.96 -4.75
N ALA A 114 -0.29 13.60 -6.01
CA ALA A 114 -0.99 14.46 -6.98
C ALA A 114 -2.40 14.81 -6.51
N CYS A 115 -3.16 13.84 -6.00
CA CYS A 115 -4.47 14.04 -5.41
C CYS A 115 -4.42 15.00 -4.21
N TRP A 116 -3.44 14.82 -3.32
CA TRP A 116 -3.21 15.69 -2.17
C TRP A 116 -2.90 17.12 -2.60
N GLN A 117 -2.04 17.33 -3.61
CA GLN A 117 -1.72 18.66 -4.12
C GLN A 117 -2.94 19.36 -4.72
N ALA A 118 -3.78 18.62 -5.43
CA ALA A 118 -4.96 19.16 -6.11
C ALA A 118 -6.11 19.46 -5.15
N SER A 119 -6.12 18.89 -3.95
CA SER A 119 -7.25 19.01 -3.03
C SER A 119 -7.23 20.33 -2.25
N PRO A 120 -8.33 21.12 -2.25
CA PRO A 120 -8.41 22.36 -1.50
C PRO A 120 -8.41 22.12 0.01
N VAL A 121 -9.09 21.07 0.46
CA VAL A 121 -9.11 20.57 1.84
C VAL A 121 -8.29 19.29 1.88
N ARG A 122 -7.18 19.32 2.61
CA ARG A 122 -6.22 18.21 2.68
C ARG A 122 -5.46 18.22 4.00
N PRO A 123 -4.89 17.09 4.43
CA PRO A 123 -4.03 17.06 5.61
C PRO A 123 -2.79 17.93 5.39
N THR A 124 -2.32 18.56 6.47
CA THR A 124 -1.04 19.29 6.46
C THR A 124 0.11 18.35 6.14
N THR A 125 0.04 17.10 6.61
CA THR A 125 1.01 16.05 6.30
C THR A 125 0.33 14.86 5.67
N LEU A 126 0.71 14.51 4.44
CA LEU A 126 0.42 13.21 3.86
C LEU A 126 1.59 12.27 4.16
N ARG A 127 1.38 11.29 5.03
CA ARG A 127 2.35 10.25 5.33
C ARG A 127 2.00 8.98 4.55
N PHE A 128 2.91 8.52 3.72
CA PHE A 128 2.77 7.29 2.94
C PHE A 128 3.82 6.28 3.43
N VAL A 129 3.36 5.17 3.97
CA VAL A 129 4.20 4.06 4.44
C VAL A 129 3.96 2.89 3.52
N SER A 130 5.00 2.36 2.90
CA SER A 130 4.88 1.21 2.01
C SER A 130 5.94 0.15 2.32
N THR A 131 5.69 -1.07 1.89
CA THR A 131 6.65 -2.17 1.93
C THR A 131 7.10 -2.51 0.52
N GLU A 132 8.39 -2.87 0.33
CA GLU A 132 8.91 -3.28 -0.97
C GLU A 132 10.06 -4.27 -0.81
N ALA A 133 9.93 -5.44 -1.44
CA ALA A 133 10.96 -6.47 -1.38
C ALA A 133 12.06 -6.30 -2.44
N HIS A 134 11.74 -5.64 -3.55
CA HIS A 134 12.63 -5.52 -4.71
C HIS A 134 12.59 -4.07 -5.25
N PRO A 135 13.21 -3.11 -4.55
CA PRO A 135 13.14 -1.70 -4.93
C PRO A 135 13.69 -1.47 -6.34
N VAL A 136 12.97 -0.70 -7.12
CA VAL A 136 13.31 -0.36 -8.50
C VAL A 136 14.35 0.77 -8.58
N SER A 137 14.91 1.03 -9.78
CA SER A 137 15.84 2.15 -9.98
C SER A 137 15.11 3.50 -10.08
N ALA A 138 15.83 4.60 -9.81
CA ALA A 138 15.36 5.96 -10.08
C ALA A 138 14.97 6.17 -11.55
N HIS A 139 15.69 5.50 -12.47
CA HIS A 139 15.37 5.52 -13.90
C HIS A 139 13.99 4.92 -14.19
N ASP A 140 13.66 3.78 -13.56
CA ASP A 140 12.36 3.13 -13.76
C ASP A 140 11.22 3.94 -13.17
N ILE A 141 11.44 4.63 -12.04
CA ILE A 141 10.47 5.56 -11.45
C ILE A 141 10.17 6.71 -12.43
N ARG A 142 11.20 7.36 -12.99
CA ARG A 142 11.03 8.42 -13.99
C ARG A 142 10.25 7.94 -15.19
N ARG A 143 10.65 6.79 -15.72
CA ARG A 143 10.03 6.19 -16.91
C ARG A 143 8.56 5.85 -16.67
N ALA A 144 8.23 5.31 -15.50
CA ALA A 144 6.86 4.96 -15.16
C ALA A 144 5.91 6.15 -15.05
N GLY A 145 6.42 7.31 -14.64
CA GLY A 145 5.64 8.55 -14.54
C GLY A 145 5.63 9.41 -15.80
N ALA A 146 6.48 9.09 -16.80
CA ALA A 146 6.77 9.99 -17.93
C ALA A 146 5.55 10.30 -18.81
N ASP A 147 4.64 9.35 -19.00
CA ASP A 147 3.50 9.48 -19.91
C ASP A 147 2.30 10.20 -19.28
N ASP A 148 2.34 10.51 -17.98
CA ASP A 148 1.27 11.20 -17.29
C ASP A 148 1.73 12.60 -16.82
N PRO A 149 1.18 13.69 -17.38
CA PRO A 149 1.64 15.05 -17.09
C PRO A 149 1.42 15.47 -15.63
N ARG A 150 0.54 14.79 -14.88
CA ARG A 150 0.34 15.04 -13.44
C ARG A 150 1.37 14.29 -12.59
N LEU A 151 1.81 13.12 -13.03
CA LEU A 151 2.75 12.28 -12.29
C LEU A 151 4.19 12.59 -12.65
N GLN A 152 4.49 12.98 -13.89
CA GLN A 152 5.85 13.23 -14.37
C GLN A 152 6.67 14.14 -13.44
N PRO A 153 6.21 15.37 -13.07
CA PRO A 153 7.02 16.24 -12.21
C PRO A 153 7.22 15.68 -10.79
N LEU A 154 6.30 14.85 -10.32
CA LEU A 154 6.43 14.18 -9.02
C LEU A 154 7.36 12.96 -9.11
N ALA A 155 7.32 12.23 -10.21
CA ALA A 155 8.24 11.12 -10.48
C ALA A 155 9.68 11.60 -10.58
N GLU A 156 9.92 12.76 -11.22
CA GLU A 156 11.25 13.39 -11.24
C GLU A 156 11.71 13.73 -9.82
N ARG A 157 10.88 14.39 -9.02
CA ARG A 157 11.22 14.73 -7.64
C ARG A 157 11.49 13.49 -6.77
N LEU A 158 10.70 12.43 -6.94
CA LEU A 158 10.92 11.18 -6.24
C LEU A 158 12.23 10.53 -6.66
N ALA A 159 12.49 10.47 -7.95
CA ALA A 159 13.68 9.85 -8.52
C ALA A 159 14.97 10.61 -8.19
N ASP A 160 14.90 11.96 -8.10
CA ASP A 160 16.05 12.77 -7.68
C ASP A 160 16.43 12.55 -6.21
N ALA A 161 15.45 12.21 -5.37
CA ALA A 161 15.67 11.86 -3.97
C ALA A 161 15.91 10.36 -3.73
N TRP A 162 15.78 9.53 -4.78
CA TRP A 162 15.88 8.06 -4.66
C TRP A 162 17.34 7.63 -4.49
N PRO A 163 17.63 6.70 -3.58
CA PRO A 163 18.99 6.19 -3.39
C PRO A 163 19.50 5.49 -4.65
N ASP A 164 20.81 5.53 -4.85
CA ASP A 164 21.46 4.73 -5.88
C ASP A 164 21.40 3.22 -5.59
N ALA A 165 21.66 2.43 -6.62
CA ALA A 165 21.61 0.97 -6.56
C ALA A 165 22.51 0.38 -5.48
N GLY A 166 23.72 0.91 -5.33
CA GLY A 166 24.69 0.43 -4.34
C GLY A 166 24.21 0.66 -2.91
N THR A 167 23.62 1.82 -2.66
CA THR A 167 23.04 2.17 -1.37
C THR A 167 21.86 1.25 -1.04
N LEU A 168 20.94 1.03 -1.98
CA LEU A 168 19.80 0.13 -1.78
C LEU A 168 20.26 -1.32 -1.54
N ALA A 169 21.23 -1.81 -2.29
CA ALA A 169 21.80 -3.15 -2.12
C ALA A 169 22.53 -3.30 -0.76
N ALA A 170 23.20 -2.25 -0.28
CA ALA A 170 23.86 -2.26 1.01
C ALA A 170 22.86 -2.29 2.18
N TRP A 171 21.70 -1.63 2.02
CA TRP A 171 20.65 -1.61 3.04
C TRP A 171 19.82 -2.89 3.05
N TYR A 172 19.66 -3.51 1.91
CA TYR A 172 18.87 -4.72 1.74
C TYR A 172 19.59 -5.70 0.79
N PRO A 173 20.53 -6.50 1.31
CA PRO A 173 21.30 -7.45 0.49
C PRO A 173 20.46 -8.63 -0.07
N GLY A 174 19.15 -8.62 0.11
CA GLY A 174 18.25 -9.72 -0.22
C GLY A 174 18.34 -10.84 0.85
N ASN A 175 17.21 -11.25 1.40
CA ASN A 175 17.19 -12.42 2.28
C ASN A 175 16.94 -13.68 1.43
N ALA A 176 17.60 -14.77 1.76
CA ALA A 176 17.35 -16.09 1.17
C ALA A 176 15.88 -16.53 1.33
N GLU A 177 15.17 -15.98 2.34
CA GLU A 177 13.75 -16.23 2.62
C GLU A 177 12.81 -15.54 1.63
N ASP A 178 13.28 -14.53 0.88
CA ASP A 178 12.50 -13.85 -0.17
C ASP A 178 12.61 -14.55 -1.54
N ALA A 179 13.33 -15.66 -1.63
CA ALA A 179 13.42 -16.46 -2.85
C ALA A 179 12.08 -17.17 -3.10
N PRO A 180 11.54 -17.15 -4.33
CA PRO A 180 10.37 -17.93 -4.66
C PRO A 180 10.69 -19.43 -4.44
N PRO A 181 9.71 -20.23 -3.98
CA PRO A 181 9.93 -21.68 -3.85
C PRO A 181 10.37 -22.22 -5.21
N CYS A 182 11.53 -22.87 -5.21
CA CYS A 182 12.07 -23.52 -6.40
C CYS A 182 11.12 -24.66 -6.77
N HIS A 183 10.34 -24.52 -7.83
CA HIS A 183 9.57 -25.61 -8.42
C HIS A 183 10.54 -26.52 -9.16
N THR A 184 11.26 -27.35 -8.42
CA THR A 184 11.94 -28.50 -9.01
C THR A 184 10.89 -29.56 -9.29
N HIS A 185 10.49 -29.68 -10.55
CA HIS A 185 9.92 -30.92 -11.05
C HIS A 185 11.02 -32.01 -10.93
N ALA A 186 10.89 -32.82 -9.91
CA ALA A 186 11.60 -34.09 -9.84
C ALA A 186 10.53 -35.16 -9.64
N GLU A 187 10.09 -35.71 -10.76
CA GLU A 187 9.54 -37.07 -10.76
C GLU A 187 10.68 -38.02 -10.42
N SER A 188 10.55 -38.78 -9.32
CA SER A 188 11.12 -40.09 -9.20
C SER A 188 10.36 -40.87 -8.13
N GLU A 189 9.55 -41.83 -8.62
CA GLU A 189 9.08 -42.95 -7.86
C GLU A 189 10.27 -43.75 -7.28
N THR A 190 10.21 -44.03 -6.00
CA THR A 190 10.64 -45.40 -5.53
C THR A 190 10.06 -45.65 -4.14
N SER A 191 9.37 -46.76 -4.08
CA SER A 191 8.83 -47.48 -2.94
C SER A 191 9.90 -47.87 -1.94
N ALA A 192 9.66 -47.69 -0.64
CA ALA A 192 10.17 -48.60 0.40
C ALA A 192 9.33 -48.54 1.68
N LYS A 193 9.01 -49.72 2.15
CA LYS A 193 8.21 -50.08 3.31
C LYS A 193 8.88 -49.76 4.65
N GLY A 194 8.05 -49.35 5.63
CA GLY A 194 8.06 -49.94 6.98
C GLY A 194 9.01 -49.34 8.01
N SER A 195 8.46 -48.65 8.99
CA SER A 195 8.71 -48.97 10.41
C SER A 195 7.92 -48.02 11.32
N ALA A 196 7.28 -48.59 12.34
CA ALA A 196 6.50 -47.87 13.34
C ALA A 196 7.42 -47.08 14.30
N ALA A 197 7.01 -45.88 14.66
CA ALA A 197 7.62 -45.09 15.72
C ALA A 197 6.55 -44.62 16.73
N PRO A 198 6.89 -44.43 18.00
CA PRO A 198 5.95 -44.41 19.11
C PRO A 198 5.22 -43.08 19.26
N GLU A 199 4.00 -43.19 19.76
CA GLU A 199 3.13 -42.09 20.21
C GLU A 199 3.85 -41.10 21.13
N ARG A 200 3.89 -39.84 20.69
CA ARG A 200 4.33 -38.71 21.50
C ARG A 200 3.15 -37.82 21.79
N THR A 201 2.75 -37.81 23.04
CA THR A 201 1.71 -36.97 23.63
C THR A 201 1.91 -35.51 23.28
N LEU A 202 0.97 -34.92 22.54
CA LEU A 202 0.93 -33.50 22.21
C LEU A 202 0.54 -32.70 23.46
N ARG A 203 1.48 -31.95 24.02
CA ARG A 203 1.20 -30.82 24.88
C ARG A 203 0.82 -29.63 23.99
N PRO A 204 -0.17 -28.78 24.36
CA PRO A 204 -0.48 -27.57 23.61
C PRO A 204 0.70 -26.63 23.71
N GLN A 205 1.31 -26.29 22.56
CA GLN A 205 2.31 -25.23 22.48
C GLN A 205 1.59 -23.90 22.51
N THR A 206 1.80 -23.17 23.56
CA THR A 206 1.51 -21.75 23.67
C THR A 206 2.31 -20.99 22.59
N SER A 207 1.63 -20.12 21.87
CA SER A 207 2.13 -19.23 20.82
C SER A 207 3.44 -18.55 21.24
N GLY A 208 4.57 -19.03 20.74
CA GLY A 208 5.87 -18.41 20.91
C GLY A 208 6.02 -17.27 19.91
N LEU A 209 5.91 -16.03 20.37
CA LEU A 209 6.58 -14.92 19.72
C LEU A 209 8.09 -15.23 19.74
N PRO A 210 8.85 -14.97 18.66
CA PRO A 210 10.29 -15.20 18.65
C PRO A 210 10.96 -14.34 19.74
N ASP A 211 11.87 -14.98 20.48
CA ASP A 211 12.66 -14.36 21.55
C ASP A 211 13.44 -13.14 20.99
N PRO A 212 13.20 -11.94 21.50
CA PRO A 212 13.90 -10.74 21.04
C PRO A 212 15.39 -10.72 21.36
N SER A 213 15.90 -11.67 22.17
CA SER A 213 17.31 -11.80 22.54
C SER A 213 18.10 -12.77 21.67
N ALA A 214 17.48 -13.42 20.66
CA ALA A 214 18.18 -14.33 19.77
C ALA A 214 19.27 -13.60 18.95
N PRO A 215 20.47 -14.19 18.73
CA PRO A 215 21.61 -13.52 18.11
C PRO A 215 21.49 -13.26 16.60
N HIS A 216 20.35 -13.53 15.99
CA HIS A 216 19.97 -12.96 14.69
C HIS A 216 19.40 -11.56 14.89
N ALA A 217 20.20 -10.71 15.56
CA ALA A 217 19.91 -9.31 15.77
C ALA A 217 19.40 -8.72 14.46
N TRP A 218 18.11 -8.38 14.46
CA TRP A 218 17.46 -7.56 13.45
C TRP A 218 18.34 -6.33 13.25
N LYS A 219 19.23 -6.36 12.26
CA LYS A 219 19.83 -5.13 11.77
C LYS A 219 18.68 -4.19 11.53
N GLU A 220 18.79 -2.94 11.97
CA GLU A 220 17.79 -1.89 11.76
C GLU A 220 17.06 -2.14 10.45
N PRO A 221 15.72 -2.28 10.43
CA PRO A 221 15.04 -2.57 9.18
C PRO A 221 15.42 -1.45 8.22
N ALA A 222 15.93 -1.82 7.05
CA ALA A 222 16.22 -0.85 6.03
C ALA A 222 14.93 -0.06 5.74
N CYS A 223 14.87 1.15 6.24
CA CYS A 223 13.75 2.06 6.10
C CYS A 223 14.27 3.31 5.39
N LEU A 224 13.84 3.51 4.15
CA LEU A 224 14.07 4.76 3.43
C LEU A 224 12.99 5.75 3.87
N THR A 225 13.41 6.92 4.32
CA THR A 225 12.49 8.03 4.63
C THR A 225 12.83 9.21 3.73
N LEU A 226 11.87 9.64 2.93
CA LEU A 226 11.95 10.82 2.07
C LEU A 226 10.87 11.82 2.47
N ARG A 227 11.23 13.11 2.42
CA ARG A 227 10.32 14.21 2.75
C ARG A 227 10.30 15.23 1.62
N PHE A 228 9.10 15.62 1.24
CA PHE A 228 8.87 16.57 0.15
C PHE A 228 8.02 17.73 0.66
N ASP A 229 8.63 18.88 0.81
CA ASP A 229 7.92 20.08 1.20
C ASP A 229 7.17 20.69 0.02
N ALA A 230 5.99 21.23 0.31
CA ALA A 230 5.12 21.92 -0.63
C ALA A 230 4.52 23.15 0.06
N PRO A 231 4.02 24.16 -0.69
CA PRO A 231 3.57 25.45 -0.13
C PRO A 231 2.52 25.35 0.98
N ARG A 232 1.79 24.24 1.06
CA ARG A 232 0.71 24.05 2.02
C ARG A 232 0.81 22.72 2.76
N GLY A 233 2.01 22.31 3.12
CA GLY A 233 2.24 21.09 3.91
C GLY A 233 3.37 20.22 3.36
N THR A 234 3.40 18.97 3.81
CA THR A 234 4.50 18.04 3.57
C THR A 234 3.98 16.68 3.13
N VAL A 235 4.71 16.03 2.22
CA VAL A 235 4.51 14.63 1.88
C VAL A 235 5.70 13.83 2.38
N GLU A 236 5.45 12.79 3.16
CA GLU A 236 6.45 11.89 3.73
C GLU A 236 6.28 10.50 3.13
N LEU A 237 7.33 9.94 2.57
CA LEU A 237 7.40 8.54 2.15
C LEU A 237 8.29 7.79 3.13
N GLN A 238 7.77 6.69 3.69
CA GLN A 238 8.54 5.70 4.44
C GLN A 238 8.45 4.37 3.72
N LEU A 239 9.58 3.87 3.25
CA LEU A 239 9.65 2.60 2.54
C LEU A 239 10.37 1.57 3.39
N LEU A 240 9.65 0.52 3.80
CA LEU A 240 10.16 -0.60 4.57
C LEU A 240 10.65 -1.68 3.60
N LEU A 241 11.97 -1.82 3.44
CA LEU A 241 12.56 -2.73 2.47
C LEU A 241 12.51 -4.18 2.97
N GLY A 242 11.83 -5.05 2.24
CA GLY A 242 11.72 -6.48 2.50
C GLY A 242 10.29 -7.02 2.43
N ASN A 243 10.11 -8.27 2.87
CA ASN A 243 8.82 -8.95 2.91
C ASN A 243 7.80 -8.16 3.75
N ALA A 244 6.59 -7.96 3.21
CA ALA A 244 5.58 -7.11 3.81
C ALA A 244 5.21 -7.51 5.25
N ALA A 245 4.88 -8.80 5.47
CA ALA A 245 4.51 -9.28 6.81
C ALA A 245 5.64 -9.06 7.80
N THR A 246 6.85 -9.51 7.47
CA THR A 246 8.03 -9.41 8.35
C THR A 246 8.35 -7.96 8.70
N ARG A 247 8.24 -7.03 7.72
CA ARG A 247 8.55 -5.61 7.94
C ARG A 247 7.50 -4.92 8.80
N LEU A 248 6.23 -5.20 8.57
CA LEU A 248 5.14 -4.65 9.36
C LEU A 248 5.15 -5.21 10.79
N GLU A 249 5.33 -6.51 10.99
CA GLU A 249 5.48 -7.12 12.31
C GLU A 249 6.67 -6.51 13.08
N GLY A 250 7.83 -6.40 12.41
CA GLY A 250 9.02 -5.80 13.00
C GLY A 250 8.85 -4.31 13.32
N TRP A 251 8.12 -3.57 12.51
CA TRP A 251 7.76 -2.18 12.82
C TRP A 251 6.84 -2.11 14.04
N HIS A 252 5.79 -2.93 14.05
CA HIS A 252 4.84 -2.97 15.17
C HIS A 252 5.51 -3.28 16.52
N ALA A 253 6.40 -4.26 16.53
CA ALA A 253 7.12 -4.66 17.73
C ALA A 253 8.00 -3.54 18.32
N ARG A 254 8.53 -2.62 17.48
CA ARG A 254 9.44 -1.54 17.91
C ARG A 254 8.76 -0.20 18.10
N HIS A 255 7.81 0.13 17.25
CA HIS A 255 7.23 1.46 17.16
C HIS A 255 5.72 1.47 17.43
N GLY A 256 5.11 0.30 17.60
CA GLY A 256 3.66 0.17 17.75
C GLY A 256 2.89 0.36 16.46
N ASN A 257 1.62 0.69 16.60
CA ASN A 257 0.68 0.89 15.49
C ASN A 257 0.98 2.17 14.69
N LEU A 258 0.99 2.07 13.36
CA LEU A 258 1.15 3.24 12.47
C LEU A 258 -0.05 4.20 12.52
N GLY A 259 -1.22 3.72 12.92
CA GLY A 259 -2.46 4.50 12.91
C GLY A 259 -2.92 4.82 11.49
N ALA A 260 -2.86 3.85 10.59
CA ALA A 260 -3.26 4.04 9.20
C ALA A 260 -4.71 4.51 9.08
N ASP A 261 -4.94 5.51 8.25
CA ASP A 261 -6.26 6.02 7.88
C ASP A 261 -6.80 5.30 6.65
N SER A 262 -5.89 4.93 5.75
CA SER A 262 -6.17 4.20 4.52
C SER A 262 -5.14 3.10 4.31
N VAL A 263 -5.60 1.97 3.73
CA VAL A 263 -4.74 0.85 3.33
C VAL A 263 -4.92 0.58 1.85
N PHE A 264 -3.81 0.58 1.11
CA PHE A 264 -3.74 0.19 -0.29
C PHE A 264 -3.09 -1.18 -0.36
N LEU A 265 -3.87 -2.22 -0.66
CA LEU A 265 -3.32 -3.56 -0.86
C LEU A 265 -3.04 -3.76 -2.33
N ASP A 266 -1.79 -3.56 -2.69
CA ASP A 266 -1.29 -3.77 -4.04
C ASP A 266 -0.21 -4.87 -4.06
N GLY A 267 0.06 -5.40 -5.25
CA GLY A 267 1.01 -6.48 -5.47
C GLY A 267 0.65 -7.30 -6.70
N PHE A 268 1.53 -8.20 -7.05
CA PHE A 268 1.34 -9.13 -8.17
C PHE A 268 0.22 -10.15 -7.90
N ASP A 269 -0.24 -10.83 -8.95
CA ASP A 269 -1.30 -11.84 -8.87
C ASP A 269 -1.06 -12.81 -7.69
N PRO A 270 -2.07 -13.11 -6.85
CA PRO A 270 -1.94 -14.02 -5.72
C PRO A 270 -1.42 -15.43 -6.09
N LYS A 271 -1.60 -15.85 -7.34
CA LYS A 271 -1.03 -17.12 -7.82
C LYS A 271 0.47 -17.05 -8.06
N LYS A 272 1.00 -15.83 -8.32
CA LYS A 272 2.41 -15.58 -8.62
C LYS A 272 3.19 -15.13 -7.38
N ASN A 273 2.53 -14.41 -6.48
CA ASN A 273 3.09 -13.95 -5.21
C ASN A 273 2.11 -14.20 -4.06
N PRO A 274 1.89 -15.46 -3.65
CA PRO A 274 0.89 -15.79 -2.62
C PRO A 274 1.22 -15.22 -1.23
N ALA A 275 2.51 -15.07 -0.89
CA ALA A 275 2.93 -14.57 0.42
C ALA A 275 2.45 -13.14 0.71
N MET A 276 2.26 -12.33 -0.32
CA MET A 276 1.75 -10.96 -0.20
C MET A 276 0.26 -10.90 0.18
N TRP A 277 -0.47 -12.00 -0.04
CA TRP A 277 -1.93 -12.08 0.08
C TRP A 277 -2.39 -13.09 1.14
N ASP A 278 -1.46 -13.63 1.91
CA ASP A 278 -1.76 -14.62 2.95
C ASP A 278 -2.33 -13.98 4.22
N VAL A 279 -2.81 -14.82 5.12
CA VAL A 279 -3.42 -14.39 6.39
C VAL A 279 -2.41 -13.64 7.26
N ARG A 280 -1.14 -14.07 7.28
CA ARG A 280 -0.08 -13.42 8.07
C ARG A 280 0.12 -11.98 7.64
N THR A 281 0.22 -11.75 6.32
CA THR A 281 0.36 -10.40 5.77
C THR A 281 -0.87 -9.55 6.08
N MET A 282 -2.09 -10.08 5.93
CA MET A 282 -3.30 -9.34 6.25
C MET A 282 -3.42 -9.00 7.74
N GLN A 283 -3.01 -9.90 8.62
CA GLN A 283 -2.94 -9.66 10.07
C GLN A 283 -1.89 -8.61 10.43
N ALA A 284 -0.71 -8.67 9.81
CA ALA A 284 0.33 -7.65 9.98
C ALA A 284 -0.18 -6.26 9.56
N VAL A 285 -0.91 -6.16 8.44
CA VAL A 285 -1.58 -4.91 8.02
C VAL A 285 -2.61 -4.46 9.06
N ALA A 286 -3.47 -5.38 9.55
CA ALA A 286 -4.51 -5.06 10.52
C ALA A 286 -3.96 -4.50 11.84
N CYS A 287 -2.77 -4.96 12.29
CA CYS A 287 -2.08 -4.42 13.47
C CYS A 287 -1.73 -2.93 13.34
N HIS A 288 -1.70 -2.39 12.13
CA HIS A 288 -1.42 -0.98 11.86
C HIS A 288 -2.66 -0.13 11.58
N CYS A 289 -3.84 -0.75 11.60
CA CYS A 289 -5.11 -0.07 11.41
C CYS A 289 -5.65 0.50 12.73
N ARG A 290 -6.44 1.55 12.62
CA ARG A 290 -7.29 2.10 13.68
C ARG A 290 -8.76 1.89 13.34
N PRO A 291 -9.68 1.91 14.29
CA PRO A 291 -11.11 1.80 13.98
C PRO A 291 -11.53 2.82 12.92
N GLY A 292 -12.17 2.35 11.84
CA GLY A 292 -12.55 3.16 10.70
C GLY A 292 -11.47 3.27 9.59
N THR A 293 -10.30 2.62 9.72
CA THR A 293 -9.32 2.53 8.62
C THR A 293 -9.98 1.94 7.38
N ARG A 294 -9.87 2.63 6.26
CA ARG A 294 -10.41 2.20 4.97
C ARG A 294 -9.40 1.39 4.20
N ILE A 295 -9.86 0.38 3.48
CA ILE A 295 -9.00 -0.51 2.69
C ILE A 295 -9.50 -0.62 1.26
N ALA A 296 -8.59 -0.72 0.32
CA ALA A 296 -8.89 -0.93 -1.09
C ALA A 296 -7.88 -1.85 -1.76
N THR A 297 -8.36 -2.67 -2.71
CA THR A 297 -7.53 -3.53 -3.54
C THR A 297 -8.20 -3.84 -4.87
N TRP A 298 -7.38 -4.00 -5.91
CA TRP A 298 -7.84 -4.48 -7.20
C TRP A 298 -8.16 -5.98 -7.19
N CYS A 299 -7.65 -6.73 -6.22
CA CYS A 299 -7.75 -8.19 -6.16
C CYS A 299 -9.07 -8.63 -5.55
N VAL A 300 -9.83 -9.43 -6.29
CA VAL A 300 -11.13 -9.99 -5.87
C VAL A 300 -11.06 -11.50 -5.60
N ALA A 301 -9.88 -12.10 -5.61
CA ALA A 301 -9.68 -13.54 -5.39
C ALA A 301 -10.32 -13.97 -4.06
N ARG A 302 -10.88 -15.19 -4.04
CA ARG A 302 -11.54 -15.72 -2.86
C ARG A 302 -10.56 -15.85 -1.68
N SER A 303 -9.37 -16.38 -1.94
CA SER A 303 -8.31 -16.51 -0.92
C SER A 303 -7.97 -15.19 -0.26
N VAL A 304 -7.86 -14.11 -1.04
CA VAL A 304 -7.57 -12.75 -0.52
C VAL A 304 -8.72 -12.22 0.33
N ARG A 305 -9.97 -12.42 -0.11
CA ARG A 305 -11.15 -12.02 0.67
C ARG A 305 -11.25 -12.79 1.99
N ASP A 306 -10.98 -14.09 1.95
CA ASP A 306 -11.02 -14.95 3.13
C ASP A 306 -9.91 -14.52 4.13
N ALA A 307 -8.70 -14.26 3.65
CA ALA A 307 -7.58 -13.77 4.47
C ALA A 307 -7.87 -12.39 5.10
N LEU A 308 -8.43 -11.45 4.35
CA LEU A 308 -8.83 -10.14 4.87
C LEU A 308 -9.96 -10.25 5.89
N THR A 309 -10.95 -11.10 5.63
CA THR A 309 -12.05 -11.34 6.59
C THR A 309 -11.52 -11.96 7.88
N GLN A 310 -10.58 -12.91 7.78
CA GLN A 310 -9.91 -13.51 8.95
C GLN A 310 -9.07 -12.49 9.73
N ALA A 311 -8.48 -11.50 9.05
CA ALA A 311 -7.78 -10.38 9.70
C ALA A 311 -8.73 -9.32 10.31
N GLY A 312 -10.06 -9.49 10.17
CA GLY A 312 -11.06 -8.63 10.78
C GLY A 312 -11.62 -7.52 9.89
N PHE A 313 -11.26 -7.45 8.63
CA PHE A 313 -11.79 -6.45 7.70
C PHE A 313 -13.21 -6.79 7.25
N ARG A 314 -14.06 -5.76 7.14
CA ARG A 314 -15.37 -5.83 6.51
C ARG A 314 -15.25 -5.35 5.07
N LEU A 315 -15.58 -6.22 4.11
CA LEU A 315 -15.35 -5.98 2.69
C LEU A 315 -16.64 -5.86 1.90
N HIS A 316 -16.61 -5.04 0.85
CA HIS A 316 -17.66 -4.99 -0.17
C HIS A 316 -17.03 -4.87 -1.57
N ARG A 317 -17.78 -5.34 -2.58
CA ARG A 317 -17.37 -5.19 -3.97
C ARG A 317 -17.76 -3.82 -4.49
N ARG A 318 -16.87 -3.27 -5.33
CA ARG A 318 -17.10 -2.07 -6.11
C ARG A 318 -16.94 -2.39 -7.60
N PRO A 319 -17.53 -1.60 -8.51
CA PRO A 319 -17.17 -1.65 -9.92
C PRO A 319 -15.65 -1.54 -10.08
N GLY A 320 -15.08 -2.38 -10.93
CA GLY A 320 -13.66 -2.36 -11.25
C GLY A 320 -13.35 -1.41 -12.41
N LEU A 321 -12.06 -1.30 -12.74
CA LEU A 321 -11.61 -0.64 -13.97
C LEU A 321 -11.40 -1.70 -15.07
N PRO A 322 -11.91 -1.50 -16.28
CA PRO A 322 -11.70 -2.46 -17.36
C PRO A 322 -10.24 -2.85 -17.56
N PRO A 323 -9.93 -4.11 -17.85
CA PRO A 323 -10.83 -5.21 -18.10
C PRO A 323 -11.42 -5.90 -16.84
N LYS A 324 -11.06 -5.45 -15.64
CA LYS A 324 -11.56 -6.05 -14.39
C LYS A 324 -12.97 -5.52 -14.07
N ARG A 325 -13.91 -6.44 -13.87
CA ARG A 325 -15.32 -6.09 -13.57
C ARG A 325 -15.50 -5.53 -12.15
N HIS A 326 -14.67 -5.98 -11.22
CA HIS A 326 -14.79 -5.65 -9.80
C HIS A 326 -13.44 -5.36 -9.17
N CYS A 327 -13.46 -4.54 -8.15
CA CYS A 327 -12.42 -4.36 -7.14
C CYS A 327 -13.06 -4.49 -5.74
N LEU A 328 -12.26 -4.46 -4.69
CA LEU A 328 -12.74 -4.50 -3.31
C LEU A 328 -12.42 -3.19 -2.61
N ALA A 329 -13.34 -2.80 -1.74
CA ALA A 329 -13.11 -1.83 -0.69
C ALA A 329 -13.68 -2.34 0.62
N GLY A 330 -13.31 -1.70 1.73
CA GLY A 330 -13.81 -2.09 3.04
C GLY A 330 -13.27 -1.20 4.14
N GLU A 331 -13.48 -1.66 5.36
CA GLU A 331 -13.02 -0.98 6.57
C GLU A 331 -12.53 -1.98 7.62
N TRP A 332 -11.66 -1.52 8.48
CA TRP A 332 -11.31 -2.22 9.71
C TRP A 332 -12.09 -1.61 10.88
N PRO A 333 -13.08 -2.33 11.43
CA PRO A 333 -13.97 -1.77 12.45
C PRO A 333 -13.32 -1.65 13.83
N GLY A 334 -12.12 -2.17 14.01
CA GLY A 334 -11.47 -2.36 15.30
C GLY A 334 -11.65 -3.78 15.84
N THR A 335 -10.82 -4.15 16.80
CA THR A 335 -11.01 -5.39 17.55
C THR A 335 -12.30 -5.32 18.35
N PRO A 336 -13.16 -6.35 18.34
CA PRO A 336 -14.33 -6.40 19.23
C PRO A 336 -13.85 -6.18 20.68
N ARG A 337 -14.44 -5.25 21.39
CA ARG A 337 -14.21 -5.15 22.84
C ARG A 337 -14.72 -6.47 23.45
N SER A 338 -13.85 -7.19 24.13
CA SER A 338 -14.25 -8.32 24.97
C SER A 338 -15.22 -7.75 26.03
N THR A 339 -16.49 -8.13 25.93
CA THR A 339 -17.53 -7.84 26.94
C THR A 339 -17.33 -8.77 28.13
#